data_07761643668ebf0b93e437600d476ad4
#
_entry.id   07761643668ebf0b93e437600d476ad4
#
_cell.length_a   1.000
_cell.length_b   1.000
_cell.length_c   1.000
_cell.angle_alpha   90.00
_cell.angle_beta   90.00
_cell.angle_gamma   90.00
#
_symmetry.space_group_name_H-M   'P 1'
#
loop_
_entity.id
_entity.type
_entity.pdbx_description
1 polymer ?
#
loop_
_entity_poly.entity_id
_entity_poly.type
_entity_poly.pdbx_seq_one_letter_code
_entity_poly.pdbx_strand_id
1 'polypeptide(L)'
;MSKIVTFGEIMLRLSPNGYNRFFQNDQLQATFGGAEANVAVSLANYGEQVSFVTKVPAHAIGQGAIDSLRYFGVETSYIARGGNRLGIYYLEKGANQRGSVCIYDRAGSAISCAENHDFNWNDIFDDVNWFHFTGITPALGHDVFEICKEACLAAKNKGITISCDLNYRAKLWSKEEARNAMTELCAFVDVCIANEEDAKNVFGIEAANTDVYQGKINKVGYEEVAKKLKDRFYFSYIAFTFRTSHSATVNDWAGMLYDGNKFYYSKEYHIDNIIDRVGGGDSFGAGLIYGLKNKLDCQHTIEFAVAASALKHSIEGDFNRIKITEIKKLMYGDSSGRVQR
;
A
#
# COMPACT_ATOMS: atom_id res chain seq x y z
N MET A 1 19.34 -10.82 -9.59
CA MET A 1 18.03 -10.86 -8.86
C MET A 1 17.03 -10.10 -9.71
N SER A 2 15.85 -10.66 -9.94
CA SER A 2 14.81 -10.00 -10.71
C SER A 2 14.21 -8.82 -9.95
N LYS A 3 13.92 -7.73 -10.66
CA LYS A 3 13.46 -6.46 -10.09
C LYS A 3 11.94 -6.45 -9.81
N ILE A 4 11.54 -5.58 -8.91
CA ILE A 4 10.15 -5.21 -8.65
C ILE A 4 9.95 -3.79 -9.15
N VAL A 5 8.82 -3.50 -9.78
CA VAL A 5 8.40 -2.13 -10.15
C VAL A 5 7.13 -1.80 -9.40
N THR A 6 7.09 -0.60 -8.80
CA THR A 6 5.87 -0.03 -8.26
C THR A 6 5.56 1.29 -8.98
N PHE A 7 4.27 1.56 -9.26
CA PHE A 7 3.83 2.74 -10.00
C PHE A 7 2.72 3.48 -9.25
N GLY A 8 2.95 4.76 -8.95
CA GLY A 8 1.96 5.56 -8.25
C GLY A 8 2.44 6.96 -7.87
N GLU A 9 1.76 7.61 -6.92
CA GLU A 9 2.08 8.95 -6.47
C GLU A 9 2.95 8.95 -5.23
N ILE A 10 3.95 9.84 -5.20
CA ILE A 10 4.63 10.26 -3.98
C ILE A 10 4.22 11.71 -3.65
N MET A 11 3.86 11.96 -2.40
CA MET A 11 3.40 13.26 -1.92
C MET A 11 4.31 13.80 -0.82
N LEU A 12 4.31 15.12 -0.67
CA LEU A 12 4.82 15.78 0.52
C LEU A 12 3.80 15.64 1.66
N ARG A 13 4.21 15.04 2.77
CA ARG A 13 3.44 15.00 4.00
C ARG A 13 3.84 16.16 4.91
N LEU A 14 2.86 16.91 5.39
CA LEU A 14 3.03 17.93 6.38
C LEU A 14 2.21 17.56 7.64
N SER A 15 2.86 17.41 8.78
CA SER A 15 2.18 17.02 10.02
C SER A 15 2.71 17.75 11.24
N PRO A 16 1.83 18.14 12.20
CA PRO A 16 2.27 18.66 13.49
C PRO A 16 3.10 17.61 14.24
N ASN A 17 3.94 18.06 15.14
CA ASN A 17 4.72 17.19 16.01
C ASN A 17 3.83 16.39 16.97
N GLY A 18 4.14 15.10 17.15
CA GLY A 18 3.46 14.23 18.11
C GLY A 18 1.94 14.15 17.82
N TYR A 19 1.12 14.44 18.82
CA TYR A 19 -0.34 14.43 18.73
C TYR A 19 -0.95 15.85 18.74
N ASN A 20 -0.13 16.88 18.41
CA ASN A 20 -0.62 18.25 18.31
C ASN A 20 -1.65 18.39 17.19
N ARG A 21 -2.57 19.33 17.36
CA ARG A 21 -3.51 19.71 16.31
C ARG A 21 -2.85 20.68 15.33
N PHE A 22 -3.44 20.79 14.14
CA PHE A 22 -3.02 21.81 13.18
C PHE A 22 -3.03 23.19 13.84
N PHE A 23 -1.92 23.92 13.64
CA PHE A 23 -1.72 25.28 14.19
C PHE A 23 -1.75 25.38 15.72
N GLN A 24 -1.63 24.27 16.46
CA GLN A 24 -1.38 24.31 17.90
C GLN A 24 0.04 24.83 18.21
N ASN A 25 0.95 24.68 17.25
CA ASN A 25 2.25 25.35 17.17
C ASN A 25 2.47 25.83 15.73
N ASP A 26 3.54 26.56 15.48
CA ASP A 26 3.88 27.17 14.19
C ASP A 26 4.75 26.28 13.29
N GLN A 27 4.96 25.01 13.65
CA GLN A 27 5.83 24.08 12.93
C GLN A 27 5.06 22.89 12.39
N LEU A 28 5.34 22.52 11.14
CA LEU A 28 4.93 21.27 10.53
C LEU A 28 6.18 20.50 10.09
N GLN A 29 6.24 19.23 10.44
CA GLN A 29 7.26 18.31 9.93
C GLN A 29 6.95 18.00 8.47
N ALA A 30 7.97 18.09 7.60
CA ALA A 30 7.90 17.74 6.20
C ALA A 30 8.56 16.39 5.96
N THR A 31 7.80 15.43 5.45
CA THR A 31 8.27 14.09 5.04
C THR A 31 7.63 13.72 3.71
N PHE A 32 8.00 12.57 3.15
CA PHE A 32 7.40 12.08 1.92
C PHE A 32 6.71 10.73 2.16
N GLY A 33 5.68 10.46 1.36
CA GLY A 33 4.96 9.20 1.39
C GLY A 33 3.98 9.06 0.23
N GLY A 34 3.52 7.85 0.01
CA GLY A 34 2.57 7.47 -1.03
C GLY A 34 2.49 5.96 -1.05
N ALA A 35 1.33 5.39 -1.35
CA ALA A 35 1.10 3.96 -1.15
C ALA A 35 2.17 3.09 -1.83
N GLU A 36 2.39 3.27 -3.12
CA GLU A 36 3.36 2.48 -3.90
C GLU A 36 4.81 2.85 -3.59
N ALA A 37 5.08 4.09 -3.18
CA ALA A 37 6.38 4.53 -2.68
C ALA A 37 6.70 3.87 -1.32
N ASN A 38 5.69 3.74 -0.43
CA ASN A 38 5.80 3.07 0.85
C ASN A 38 6.09 1.56 0.66
N VAL A 39 5.42 0.93 -0.32
CA VAL A 39 5.69 -0.46 -0.72
C VAL A 39 7.12 -0.60 -1.24
N ALA A 40 7.56 0.30 -2.13
CA ALA A 40 8.93 0.28 -2.67
C ALA A 40 9.99 0.38 -1.57
N VAL A 41 9.83 1.32 -0.64
CA VAL A 41 10.76 1.51 0.49
C VAL A 41 10.77 0.28 1.40
N SER A 42 9.61 -0.31 1.70
CA SER A 42 9.55 -1.54 2.51
C SER A 42 10.30 -2.68 1.85
N LEU A 43 10.08 -2.92 0.56
CA LEU A 43 10.75 -3.98 -0.21
C LEU A 43 12.25 -3.75 -0.31
N ALA A 44 12.70 -2.50 -0.52
CA ALA A 44 14.12 -2.16 -0.51
C ALA A 44 14.77 -2.46 0.85
N ASN A 45 14.09 -2.14 1.97
CA ASN A 45 14.53 -2.51 3.32
C ASN A 45 14.57 -4.03 3.56
N TYR A 46 13.80 -4.80 2.78
CA TYR A 46 13.86 -6.27 2.79
C TYR A 46 14.96 -6.83 1.87
N GLY A 47 15.75 -5.96 1.23
CA GLY A 47 16.87 -6.35 0.36
C GLY A 47 16.46 -6.67 -1.08
N GLU A 48 15.25 -6.33 -1.49
CA GLU A 48 14.80 -6.48 -2.87
C GLU A 48 15.32 -5.34 -3.77
N GLN A 49 15.54 -5.63 -5.04
CA GLN A 49 15.78 -4.61 -6.05
C GLN A 49 14.43 -4.04 -6.50
N VAL A 50 14.20 -2.75 -6.22
CA VAL A 50 12.91 -2.10 -6.47
C VAL A 50 13.11 -0.80 -7.20
N SER A 51 12.34 -0.60 -8.28
CA SER A 51 12.21 0.68 -8.98
C SER A 51 10.85 1.29 -8.69
N PHE A 52 10.81 2.57 -8.35
CA PHE A 52 9.58 3.33 -8.22
C PHE A 52 9.38 4.22 -9.45
N VAL A 53 8.23 4.11 -10.07
CA VAL A 53 7.82 4.85 -11.27
C VAL A 53 6.77 5.88 -10.91
N THR A 54 7.00 7.12 -11.30
CA THR A 54 6.09 8.25 -11.07
C THR A 54 6.51 9.45 -11.92
N LYS A 55 5.78 10.56 -11.81
CA LYS A 55 6.19 11.87 -12.34
C LYS A 55 6.23 12.88 -11.20
N VAL A 56 7.34 13.63 -11.09
CA VAL A 56 7.52 14.68 -10.08
C VAL A 56 8.02 15.98 -10.70
N PRO A 57 7.73 17.15 -10.11
CA PRO A 57 8.17 18.43 -10.66
C PRO A 57 9.71 18.55 -10.69
N ALA A 58 10.21 19.36 -11.62
CA ALA A 58 11.65 19.53 -11.84
C ALA A 58 12.36 20.38 -10.77
N HIS A 59 11.63 21.02 -9.88
CA HIS A 59 12.19 21.88 -8.81
C HIS A 59 12.64 21.08 -7.56
N ALA A 60 13.19 21.81 -6.57
CA ALA A 60 13.81 21.22 -5.36
C ALA A 60 12.88 20.31 -4.53
N ILE A 61 11.55 20.58 -4.47
CA ILE A 61 10.64 19.71 -3.71
C ILE A 61 10.50 18.35 -4.38
N GLY A 62 10.39 18.32 -5.74
CA GLY A 62 10.39 17.06 -6.48
C GLY A 62 11.74 16.31 -6.36
N GLN A 63 12.85 17.04 -6.30
CA GLN A 63 14.16 16.43 -6.02
C GLN A 63 14.22 15.84 -4.61
N GLY A 64 13.70 16.52 -3.60
CA GLY A 64 13.61 16.00 -2.22
C GLY A 64 12.83 14.68 -2.13
N ALA A 65 11.74 14.54 -2.92
CA ALA A 65 11.01 13.28 -3.00
C ALA A 65 11.88 12.15 -3.56
N ILE A 66 12.62 12.41 -4.63
CA ILE A 66 13.58 11.43 -5.22
C ILE A 66 14.66 11.05 -4.21
N ASP A 67 15.27 12.05 -3.56
CA ASP A 67 16.36 11.82 -2.61
C ASP A 67 15.88 11.01 -1.39
N SER A 68 14.65 11.22 -0.97
CA SER A 68 14.03 10.43 0.11
C SER A 68 13.91 8.94 -0.24
N LEU A 69 13.60 8.61 -1.49
CA LEU A 69 13.54 7.23 -1.98
C LEU A 69 14.95 6.62 -2.13
N ARG A 70 15.90 7.39 -2.68
CA ARG A 70 17.30 6.97 -2.83
C ARG A 70 17.97 6.66 -1.50
N TYR A 71 17.61 7.39 -0.45
CA TYR A 71 18.11 7.12 0.90
C TYR A 71 17.82 5.69 1.36
N PHE A 72 16.71 5.10 0.90
CA PHE A 72 16.34 3.71 1.19
C PHE A 72 16.80 2.71 0.12
N GLY A 73 17.53 3.15 -0.90
CA GLY A 73 18.04 2.28 -1.96
C GLY A 73 17.01 1.94 -3.04
N VAL A 74 15.90 2.68 -3.12
CA VAL A 74 14.92 2.55 -4.21
C VAL A 74 15.51 3.15 -5.49
N GLU A 75 15.46 2.39 -6.60
CA GLU A 75 15.87 2.86 -7.93
C GLU A 75 14.87 3.91 -8.44
N THR A 76 15.40 5.03 -8.93
CA THR A 76 14.64 6.24 -9.29
C THR A 76 14.89 6.74 -10.71
N SER A 77 15.58 5.96 -11.55
CA SER A 77 15.90 6.36 -12.94
C SER A 77 14.68 6.51 -13.83
N TYR A 78 13.60 5.81 -13.49
CA TYR A 78 12.33 5.86 -14.23
C TYR A 78 11.32 6.90 -13.68
N ILE A 79 11.78 7.82 -12.82
CA ILE A 79 10.94 8.93 -12.36
C ILE A 79 10.97 10.04 -13.41
N ALA A 80 9.83 10.27 -14.08
CA ALA A 80 9.67 11.36 -15.04
C ALA A 80 9.71 12.73 -14.32
N ARG A 81 10.23 13.74 -15.01
CA ARG A 81 10.37 15.10 -14.48
C ARG A 81 9.51 16.07 -15.27
N GLY A 82 8.62 16.78 -14.58
CA GLY A 82 7.71 17.76 -15.20
C GLY A 82 6.52 18.06 -14.32
N GLY A 83 5.58 18.84 -14.84
CA GLY A 83 4.47 19.35 -14.03
C GLY A 83 4.88 20.43 -13.06
N ASN A 84 3.89 21.09 -12.44
CA ASN A 84 4.09 22.32 -11.66
C ASN A 84 4.25 22.07 -10.17
N ARG A 85 3.75 20.94 -9.64
CA ARG A 85 3.73 20.69 -8.20
C ARG A 85 3.79 19.22 -7.84
N LEU A 86 4.28 18.94 -6.64
CA LEU A 86 4.08 17.69 -5.95
C LEU A 86 2.72 17.72 -5.23
N GLY A 87 2.02 16.60 -5.18
CA GLY A 87 0.85 16.46 -4.30
C GLY A 87 1.25 16.66 -2.84
N ILE A 88 0.35 17.25 -2.04
CA ILE A 88 0.57 17.46 -0.60
C ILE A 88 -0.56 16.78 0.17
N TYR A 89 -0.26 16.23 1.32
CA TYR A 89 -1.29 15.93 2.29
C TYR A 89 -0.86 16.38 3.69
N TYR A 90 -1.85 16.83 4.44
CA TYR A 90 -1.70 17.25 5.81
C TYR A 90 -2.24 16.16 6.72
N LEU A 91 -1.47 15.75 7.72
CA LEU A 91 -1.89 14.71 8.64
C LEU A 91 -1.79 15.17 10.09
N GLU A 92 -2.94 15.25 10.76
CA GLU A 92 -3.03 15.36 12.21
C GLU A 92 -3.24 13.98 12.80
N LYS A 93 -2.30 13.48 13.61
CA LYS A 93 -2.41 12.17 14.24
C LYS A 93 -3.49 12.17 15.32
N GLY A 94 -4.30 11.14 15.32
CA GLY A 94 -5.30 10.90 16.36
C GLY A 94 -4.68 10.48 17.68
N ALA A 95 -5.40 10.69 18.76
CA ALA A 95 -5.02 10.26 20.09
C ALA A 95 -6.26 9.82 20.86
N ASN A 96 -6.23 8.62 21.44
CA ASN A 96 -7.35 8.05 22.19
C ASN A 96 -8.65 8.04 21.36
N GLN A 97 -9.74 8.70 21.77
CA GLN A 97 -11.01 8.78 21.02
C GLN A 97 -10.98 9.81 19.87
N ARG A 98 -9.98 10.68 19.82
CA ARG A 98 -9.84 11.66 18.75
C ARG A 98 -9.22 11.00 17.52
N GLY A 99 -10.00 10.85 16.44
CA GLY A 99 -9.53 10.30 15.16
C GLY A 99 -8.45 11.16 14.51
N SER A 100 -7.64 10.56 13.64
CA SER A 100 -6.70 11.28 12.77
C SER A 100 -7.45 12.09 11.71
N VAL A 101 -6.90 13.23 11.32
CA VAL A 101 -7.42 14.08 10.23
C VAL A 101 -6.42 14.08 9.08
N CYS A 102 -6.90 13.72 7.89
CA CYS A 102 -6.10 13.77 6.67
C CYS A 102 -6.77 14.70 5.65
N ILE A 103 -6.03 15.74 5.24
CA ILE A 103 -6.46 16.72 4.23
C ILE A 103 -5.53 16.57 3.03
N TYR A 104 -6.11 16.30 1.85
CA TYR A 104 -5.36 16.18 0.60
C TYR A 104 -5.42 17.47 -0.20
N ASP A 105 -4.26 17.93 -0.67
CA ASP A 105 -4.07 18.96 -1.66
C ASP A 105 -3.21 18.38 -2.80
N ARG A 106 -3.83 17.56 -3.65
CA ARG A 106 -3.14 16.77 -4.67
C ARG A 106 -3.65 16.99 -6.09
N ALA A 107 -4.71 17.77 -6.30
CA ALA A 107 -5.20 18.09 -7.63
C ALA A 107 -4.13 18.81 -8.44
N GLY A 108 -3.94 18.43 -9.71
CA GLY A 108 -2.90 18.97 -10.58
C GLY A 108 -1.47 18.66 -10.15
N SER A 109 -1.27 17.60 -9.35
CA SER A 109 0.07 17.08 -9.07
C SER A 109 0.74 16.58 -10.36
N ALA A 110 2.07 16.54 -10.38
CA ALA A 110 2.81 16.15 -11.58
C ALA A 110 2.36 14.80 -12.13
N ILE A 111 2.12 13.81 -11.27
CA ILE A 111 1.66 12.48 -11.70
C ILE A 111 0.20 12.53 -12.18
N SER A 112 -0.69 13.34 -11.60
CA SER A 112 -2.07 13.46 -12.07
C SER A 112 -2.18 14.15 -13.43
N CYS A 113 -1.10 14.79 -13.90
CA CYS A 113 -0.94 15.40 -15.21
C CYS A 113 0.10 14.62 -16.05
N ALA A 114 0.30 13.34 -15.79
CA ALA A 114 1.20 12.51 -16.58
C ALA A 114 0.53 12.14 -17.91
N GLU A 115 1.37 11.95 -18.92
CA GLU A 115 0.98 11.54 -20.26
C GLU A 115 1.68 10.22 -20.63
N ASN A 116 1.12 9.44 -21.57
CA ASN A 116 1.66 8.12 -21.93
C ASN A 116 3.15 8.18 -22.31
N HIS A 117 3.59 9.25 -22.96
CA HIS A 117 4.98 9.40 -23.37
C HIS A 117 5.97 9.64 -22.23
N ASP A 118 5.50 9.91 -20.99
CA ASP A 118 6.36 10.03 -19.82
C ASP A 118 6.99 8.69 -19.41
N PHE A 119 6.42 7.55 -19.85
CA PHE A 119 6.82 6.22 -19.42
C PHE A 119 7.03 5.26 -20.59
N ASN A 120 8.24 4.71 -20.73
CA ASN A 120 8.52 3.61 -21.65
C ASN A 120 8.44 2.27 -20.90
N TRP A 121 7.28 1.63 -20.90
CA TRP A 121 7.06 0.38 -20.18
C TRP A 121 7.94 -0.78 -20.68
N ASN A 122 8.39 -0.76 -21.92
CA ASN A 122 9.31 -1.78 -22.41
C ASN A 122 10.66 -1.73 -21.73
N ASP A 123 11.20 -0.52 -21.52
CA ASP A 123 12.48 -0.31 -20.83
C ASP A 123 12.31 -0.44 -19.31
N ILE A 124 11.19 0.07 -18.75
CA ILE A 124 10.90 0.00 -17.32
C ILE A 124 10.80 -1.46 -16.86
N PHE A 125 10.21 -2.33 -17.68
CA PHE A 125 10.00 -3.74 -17.37
C PHE A 125 11.13 -4.68 -17.84
N ASP A 126 12.31 -4.13 -18.13
CA ASP A 126 13.49 -4.95 -18.40
C ASP A 126 14.00 -5.60 -17.10
N ASP A 127 14.21 -6.94 -17.13
CA ASP A 127 14.58 -7.77 -15.96
C ASP A 127 13.60 -7.70 -14.77
N VAL A 128 12.34 -7.30 -14.98
CA VAL A 128 11.30 -7.22 -13.96
C VAL A 128 10.48 -8.52 -13.92
N ASN A 129 10.14 -8.99 -12.72
CA ASN A 129 9.25 -10.14 -12.53
C ASN A 129 8.03 -9.83 -11.67
N TRP A 130 7.94 -8.62 -11.11
CA TRP A 130 6.81 -8.19 -10.28
C TRP A 130 6.47 -6.72 -10.54
N PHE A 131 5.20 -6.44 -10.79
CA PHE A 131 4.64 -5.10 -10.91
C PHE A 131 3.56 -4.88 -9.85
N HIS A 132 3.58 -3.73 -9.17
CA HIS A 132 2.61 -3.39 -8.15
C HIS A 132 2.05 -1.98 -8.35
N PHE A 133 0.74 -1.85 -8.20
CA PHE A 133 0.02 -0.57 -8.15
C PHE A 133 -1.12 -0.65 -7.14
N THR A 134 -1.76 0.47 -6.84
CA THR A 134 -2.97 0.50 -6.01
C THR A 134 -4.11 1.15 -6.78
N GLY A 135 -5.36 0.96 -6.32
CA GLY A 135 -6.54 1.65 -6.86
C GLY A 135 -6.52 3.17 -6.65
N ILE A 136 -5.52 3.72 -5.92
CA ILE A 136 -5.32 5.16 -5.84
C ILE A 136 -4.79 5.72 -7.17
N THR A 137 -3.86 5.01 -7.79
CA THR A 137 -3.16 5.48 -9.00
C THR A 137 -4.11 5.73 -10.17
N PRO A 138 -4.97 4.80 -10.62
CA PRO A 138 -5.91 5.07 -11.69
C PRO A 138 -6.98 6.11 -11.30
N ALA A 139 -7.22 6.36 -10.02
CA ALA A 139 -8.15 7.38 -9.54
C ALA A 139 -7.62 8.82 -9.63
N LEU A 140 -6.35 9.02 -10.01
CA LEU A 140 -5.75 10.35 -10.15
C LEU A 140 -6.20 11.10 -11.39
N GLY A 141 -6.79 10.43 -12.37
CA GLY A 141 -7.32 11.00 -13.61
C GLY A 141 -7.40 9.99 -14.74
N HIS A 142 -8.14 10.35 -15.78
CA HIS A 142 -8.36 9.47 -16.94
C HIS A 142 -7.04 9.06 -17.61
N ASP A 143 -6.13 10.00 -17.85
CA ASP A 143 -4.85 9.70 -18.50
C ASP A 143 -4.00 8.76 -17.64
N VAL A 144 -4.01 8.93 -16.30
CA VAL A 144 -3.27 8.05 -15.38
C VAL A 144 -3.90 6.64 -15.34
N PHE A 145 -5.23 6.55 -15.48
CA PHE A 145 -5.91 5.25 -15.65
C PHE A 145 -5.42 4.53 -16.92
N GLU A 146 -5.36 5.22 -18.06
CA GLU A 146 -4.89 4.64 -19.33
C GLU A 146 -3.40 4.24 -19.24
N ILE A 147 -2.56 5.06 -18.61
CA ILE A 147 -1.16 4.73 -18.33
C ILE A 147 -1.05 3.45 -17.47
N CYS A 148 -1.87 3.35 -16.43
CA CYS A 148 -1.88 2.18 -15.56
C CYS A 148 -2.32 0.90 -16.32
N LYS A 149 -3.30 1.03 -17.21
CA LYS A 149 -3.79 -0.05 -18.08
C LYS A 149 -2.72 -0.50 -19.07
N GLU A 150 -2.01 0.45 -19.70
CA GLU A 150 -0.88 0.17 -20.58
C GLU A 150 0.24 -0.55 -19.83
N ALA A 151 0.58 -0.12 -18.62
CA ALA A 151 1.53 -0.80 -17.76
C ALA A 151 1.12 -2.25 -17.47
N CYS A 152 -0.16 -2.48 -17.09
CA CYS A 152 -0.68 -3.82 -16.84
C CYS A 152 -0.58 -4.72 -18.08
N LEU A 153 -0.94 -4.19 -19.25
CA LEU A 153 -0.86 -4.92 -20.52
C LEU A 153 0.59 -5.26 -20.88
N ALA A 154 1.51 -4.30 -20.75
CA ALA A 154 2.94 -4.52 -21.01
C ALA A 154 3.54 -5.54 -20.04
N ALA A 155 3.19 -5.48 -18.75
CA ALA A 155 3.63 -6.44 -17.75
C ALA A 155 3.11 -7.86 -18.06
N LYS A 156 1.84 -7.99 -18.43
CA LYS A 156 1.24 -9.29 -18.80
C LYS A 156 1.91 -9.90 -20.03
N ASN A 157 2.19 -9.10 -21.06
CA ASN A 157 2.89 -9.55 -22.28
C ASN A 157 4.31 -10.06 -21.98
N LYS A 158 4.95 -9.59 -20.93
CA LYS A 158 6.27 -10.05 -20.47
C LYS A 158 6.21 -11.16 -19.41
N GLY A 159 5.02 -11.64 -19.04
CA GLY A 159 4.84 -12.69 -18.01
C GLY A 159 5.18 -12.22 -16.60
N ILE A 160 5.10 -10.92 -16.33
CA ILE A 160 5.37 -10.32 -15.03
C ILE A 160 4.14 -10.53 -14.13
N THR A 161 4.36 -10.94 -12.89
CA THR A 161 3.30 -11.04 -11.88
C THR A 161 2.80 -9.66 -11.48
N ILE A 162 1.50 -9.45 -11.50
CA ILE A 162 0.87 -8.15 -11.18
C ILE A 162 0.13 -8.25 -9.84
N SER A 163 0.43 -7.37 -8.90
CA SER A 163 -0.32 -7.21 -7.66
C SER A 163 -0.99 -5.83 -7.60
N CYS A 164 -2.20 -5.82 -7.04
CA CYS A 164 -2.95 -4.60 -6.81
C CYS A 164 -3.55 -4.58 -5.39
N ASP A 165 -3.35 -3.48 -4.67
CA ASP A 165 -4.16 -3.15 -3.50
C ASP A 165 -5.36 -2.32 -3.97
N LEU A 166 -6.59 -2.79 -3.72
CA LEU A 166 -7.81 -2.11 -4.15
C LEU A 166 -7.95 -0.70 -3.59
N ASN A 167 -7.57 -0.52 -2.37
CA ASN A 167 -7.27 0.76 -1.70
C ASN A 167 -8.23 1.91 -2.05
N TYR A 168 -9.55 1.64 -1.98
CA TYR A 168 -10.59 2.58 -2.38
C TYR A 168 -10.52 3.92 -1.63
N ARG A 169 -10.66 5.00 -2.35
CA ARG A 169 -10.65 6.37 -1.80
C ARG A 169 -11.84 7.18 -2.29
N ALA A 170 -12.89 7.28 -1.46
CA ALA A 170 -14.12 8.02 -1.77
C ALA A 170 -13.91 9.51 -2.07
N LYS A 171 -12.75 10.09 -1.70
CA LYS A 171 -12.38 11.48 -2.02
C LYS A 171 -11.81 11.65 -3.44
N LEU A 172 -11.46 10.57 -4.14
CA LEU A 172 -10.90 10.61 -5.49
C LEU A 172 -11.92 10.26 -6.56
N TRP A 173 -12.76 9.27 -6.31
CA TRP A 173 -13.75 8.77 -7.26
C TRP A 173 -14.97 8.17 -6.57
N SER A 174 -16.08 8.10 -7.30
CA SER A 174 -17.28 7.41 -6.86
C SER A 174 -17.09 5.88 -6.89
N LYS A 175 -17.99 5.15 -6.23
CA LYS A 175 -18.00 3.67 -6.27
C LYS A 175 -18.24 3.14 -7.70
N GLU A 176 -18.98 3.86 -8.52
CA GLU A 176 -19.26 3.48 -9.91
C GLU A 176 -18.01 3.64 -10.78
N GLU A 177 -17.33 4.78 -10.70
CA GLU A 177 -16.06 5.01 -11.40
C GLU A 177 -15.01 4.00 -10.97
N ALA A 178 -14.86 3.76 -9.66
CA ALA A 178 -13.95 2.75 -9.13
C ALA A 178 -14.28 1.35 -9.66
N ARG A 179 -15.57 0.97 -9.70
CA ARG A 179 -16.01 -0.33 -10.23
C ARG A 179 -15.65 -0.51 -11.68
N ASN A 180 -15.91 0.49 -12.52
CA ASN A 180 -15.64 0.43 -13.94
C ASN A 180 -14.14 0.30 -14.19
N ALA A 181 -13.34 1.21 -13.66
CA ALA A 181 -11.89 1.21 -13.84
C ALA A 181 -11.22 -0.06 -13.27
N MET A 182 -11.55 -0.44 -12.03
CA MET A 182 -10.92 -1.59 -11.39
C MET A 182 -11.40 -2.92 -11.98
N THR A 183 -12.60 -2.99 -12.58
CA THR A 183 -13.02 -4.21 -13.31
C THR A 183 -12.13 -4.44 -14.54
N GLU A 184 -11.74 -3.39 -15.25
CA GLU A 184 -10.81 -3.51 -16.38
C GLU A 184 -9.39 -3.87 -15.91
N LEU A 185 -8.85 -3.16 -14.91
CA LEU A 185 -7.48 -3.38 -14.43
C LEU A 185 -7.30 -4.74 -13.75
N CYS A 186 -8.29 -5.18 -12.95
CA CYS A 186 -8.22 -6.45 -12.24
C CYS A 186 -8.23 -7.69 -13.15
N ALA A 187 -8.62 -7.54 -14.43
CA ALA A 187 -8.47 -8.61 -15.43
C ALA A 187 -6.98 -8.97 -15.70
N PHE A 188 -6.05 -8.09 -15.37
CA PHE A 188 -4.61 -8.32 -15.51
C PHE A 188 -3.93 -8.76 -14.22
N VAL A 189 -4.60 -8.63 -13.06
CA VAL A 189 -4.01 -8.81 -11.74
C VAL A 189 -3.94 -10.29 -11.35
N ASP A 190 -2.82 -10.69 -10.81
CA ASP A 190 -2.59 -12.04 -10.27
C ASP A 190 -2.78 -12.09 -8.74
N VAL A 191 -2.45 -11.01 -8.03
CA VAL A 191 -2.51 -10.91 -6.56
C VAL A 191 -3.35 -9.70 -6.14
N CYS A 192 -4.50 -9.95 -5.55
CA CYS A 192 -5.41 -8.92 -5.04
C CYS A 192 -5.18 -8.72 -3.54
N ILE A 193 -4.97 -7.47 -3.14
CA ILE A 193 -4.89 -7.05 -1.74
C ILE A 193 -6.09 -6.15 -1.47
N ALA A 194 -6.73 -6.32 -0.32
CA ALA A 194 -7.89 -5.53 0.08
C ALA A 194 -7.97 -5.42 1.60
N ASN A 195 -8.69 -4.43 2.07
CA ASN A 195 -9.14 -4.37 3.45
C ASN A 195 -10.59 -4.88 3.57
N GLU A 196 -11.12 -4.79 4.78
CA GLU A 196 -12.45 -5.27 5.13
C GLU A 196 -13.62 -4.59 4.38
N GLU A 197 -13.41 -3.46 3.71
CA GLU A 197 -14.44 -2.69 3.02
C GLU A 197 -14.23 -2.58 1.50
N ASP A 198 -13.01 -2.81 1.00
CA ASP A 198 -12.67 -2.53 -0.40
C ASP A 198 -13.48 -3.38 -1.38
N ALA A 199 -13.66 -4.68 -1.15
CA ALA A 199 -14.42 -5.55 -2.04
C ALA A 199 -15.89 -5.08 -2.19
N LYS A 200 -16.48 -4.59 -1.10
CA LYS A 200 -17.82 -3.99 -1.09
C LYS A 200 -17.83 -2.66 -1.86
N ASN A 201 -16.90 -1.76 -1.55
CA ASN A 201 -16.90 -0.42 -2.10
C ASN A 201 -16.58 -0.41 -3.61
N VAL A 202 -15.64 -1.26 -4.06
CA VAL A 202 -15.22 -1.34 -5.45
C VAL A 202 -16.14 -2.22 -6.28
N PHE A 203 -16.42 -3.44 -5.82
CA PHE A 203 -17.14 -4.44 -6.64
C PHE A 203 -18.56 -4.74 -6.19
N GLY A 204 -19.00 -4.22 -5.04
CA GLY A 204 -20.30 -4.53 -4.45
C GLY A 204 -20.37 -5.95 -3.85
N ILE A 205 -19.23 -6.58 -3.59
CA ILE A 205 -19.14 -7.93 -3.01
C ILE A 205 -18.97 -7.79 -1.49
N GLU A 206 -19.99 -8.14 -0.74
CA GLU A 206 -20.03 -8.02 0.72
C GLU A 206 -19.81 -9.35 1.43
N ALA A 207 -19.11 -9.29 2.57
CA ALA A 207 -19.08 -10.36 3.56
C ALA A 207 -20.39 -10.33 4.38
N ALA A 208 -21.09 -11.48 4.47
CA ALA A 208 -22.30 -11.59 5.27
C ALA A 208 -21.99 -11.41 6.77
N ASN A 209 -22.90 -10.74 7.51
CA ASN A 209 -22.83 -10.58 8.97
C ASN A 209 -21.53 -9.91 9.49
N THR A 210 -20.93 -9.03 8.71
CA THR A 210 -19.77 -8.23 9.10
C THR A 210 -20.21 -6.82 9.42
N ASP A 211 -19.79 -6.30 10.58
CA ASP A 211 -19.93 -4.89 10.95
C ASP A 211 -18.58 -4.37 11.41
N VAL A 212 -17.89 -3.73 10.49
CA VAL A 212 -16.52 -3.17 10.69
C VAL A 212 -16.53 -2.09 11.78
N TYR A 213 -17.61 -1.29 11.86
CA TYR A 213 -17.73 -0.21 12.85
C TYR A 213 -17.90 -0.73 14.28
N GLN A 214 -18.48 -1.93 14.44
CA GLN A 214 -18.62 -2.60 15.73
C GLN A 214 -17.49 -3.60 16.01
N GLY A 215 -16.45 -3.65 15.16
CA GLY A 215 -15.34 -4.60 15.31
C GLY A 215 -15.72 -6.06 15.09
N LYS A 216 -16.86 -6.34 14.45
CA LYS A 216 -17.31 -7.71 14.17
C LYS A 216 -16.83 -8.14 12.79
N ILE A 217 -15.68 -8.79 12.76
CA ILE A 217 -15.15 -9.39 11.52
C ILE A 217 -15.61 -10.84 11.43
N ASN A 218 -16.39 -11.12 10.38
CA ASN A 218 -16.83 -12.49 10.09
C ASN A 218 -15.86 -13.15 9.11
N LYS A 219 -14.90 -13.92 9.63
CA LYS A 219 -13.89 -14.61 8.81
C LYS A 219 -14.52 -15.47 7.70
N VAL A 220 -15.60 -16.21 8.01
CA VAL A 220 -16.33 -17.04 7.02
C VAL A 220 -16.92 -16.19 5.90
N GLY A 221 -17.46 -15.01 6.22
CA GLY A 221 -17.97 -14.08 5.22
C GLY A 221 -16.86 -13.59 4.28
N TYR A 222 -15.64 -13.38 4.78
CA TYR A 222 -14.48 -12.99 3.94
C TYR A 222 -13.96 -14.15 3.08
N GLU A 223 -14.08 -15.40 3.53
CA GLU A 223 -13.80 -16.56 2.68
C GLU A 223 -14.74 -16.60 1.47
N GLU A 224 -16.04 -16.30 1.67
CA GLU A 224 -17.01 -16.22 0.57
C GLU A 224 -16.69 -15.06 -0.38
N VAL A 225 -16.29 -13.90 0.15
CA VAL A 225 -15.84 -12.75 -0.66
C VAL A 225 -14.63 -13.12 -1.50
N ALA A 226 -13.61 -13.78 -0.92
CA ALA A 226 -12.43 -14.22 -1.64
C ALA A 226 -12.77 -15.19 -2.78
N LYS A 227 -13.66 -16.17 -2.54
CA LYS A 227 -14.13 -17.08 -3.58
C LYS A 227 -14.83 -16.34 -4.72
N LYS A 228 -15.74 -15.42 -4.41
CA LYS A 228 -16.45 -14.60 -5.42
C LYS A 228 -15.48 -13.72 -6.24
N LEU A 229 -14.46 -13.13 -5.60
CA LEU A 229 -13.42 -12.36 -6.29
C LEU A 229 -12.59 -13.26 -7.22
N LYS A 230 -12.20 -14.45 -6.75
CA LYS A 230 -11.47 -15.42 -7.58
C LYS A 230 -12.30 -15.87 -8.78
N ASP A 231 -13.55 -16.19 -8.59
CA ASP A 231 -14.44 -16.64 -9.67
C ASP A 231 -14.65 -15.55 -10.72
N ARG A 232 -14.65 -14.29 -10.30
CA ARG A 232 -14.85 -13.13 -11.20
C ARG A 232 -13.59 -12.73 -11.95
N PHE A 233 -12.41 -12.72 -11.29
CA PHE A 233 -11.17 -12.14 -11.83
C PHE A 233 -10.03 -13.13 -12.01
N TYR A 234 -10.20 -14.37 -11.55
CA TYR A 234 -9.20 -15.45 -11.65
C TYR A 234 -7.89 -15.17 -10.92
N PHE A 235 -7.90 -14.32 -9.87
CA PHE A 235 -6.72 -14.06 -9.06
C PHE A 235 -6.07 -15.34 -8.57
N SER A 236 -4.73 -15.40 -8.64
CA SER A 236 -3.95 -16.51 -8.07
C SER A 236 -3.95 -16.47 -6.55
N TYR A 237 -3.85 -15.24 -5.99
CA TYR A 237 -3.87 -15.00 -4.55
C TYR A 237 -4.78 -13.82 -4.20
N ILE A 238 -5.47 -13.92 -3.07
CA ILE A 238 -6.28 -12.84 -2.51
C ILE A 238 -5.92 -12.69 -1.04
N ALA A 239 -5.54 -11.50 -0.62
CA ALA A 239 -5.18 -11.21 0.76
C ALA A 239 -6.07 -10.11 1.34
N PHE A 240 -6.53 -10.33 2.57
CA PHE A 240 -7.28 -9.33 3.34
C PHE A 240 -6.52 -8.98 4.61
N THR A 241 -6.48 -7.68 4.91
CA THR A 241 -6.16 -7.19 6.25
C THR A 241 -7.43 -7.14 7.08
N PHE A 242 -7.32 -7.50 8.37
CA PHE A 242 -8.39 -7.38 9.34
C PHE A 242 -7.96 -6.42 10.45
N ARG A 243 -8.78 -5.40 10.68
CA ARG A 243 -8.52 -4.40 11.68
C ARG A 243 -9.71 -4.21 12.59
N THR A 244 -9.54 -4.44 13.89
CA THR A 244 -10.48 -3.99 14.91
C THR A 244 -9.95 -2.74 15.57
N SER A 245 -10.62 -1.60 15.36
CA SER A 245 -10.20 -0.32 15.92
C SER A 245 -10.88 -0.06 17.26
N HIS A 246 -10.10 -0.05 18.35
CA HIS A 246 -10.59 0.27 19.70
C HIS A 246 -10.49 1.77 19.99
N SER A 247 -9.44 2.40 19.48
CA SER A 247 -9.22 3.85 19.55
C SER A 247 -8.28 4.31 18.42
N ALA A 248 -7.94 5.60 18.39
CA ALA A 248 -6.96 6.12 17.44
C ALA A 248 -5.57 5.50 17.63
N THR A 249 -5.26 5.00 18.84
CA THR A 249 -3.94 4.47 19.20
C THR A 249 -3.94 2.99 19.57
N VAL A 250 -5.11 2.31 19.52
CA VAL A 250 -5.25 0.88 19.89
C VAL A 250 -6.03 0.14 18.81
N ASN A 251 -5.40 -0.86 18.20
CA ASN A 251 -6.01 -1.73 17.19
C ASN A 251 -5.63 -3.19 17.43
N ASP A 252 -6.52 -4.11 17.06
CA ASP A 252 -6.12 -5.49 16.75
C ASP A 252 -5.87 -5.59 15.25
N TRP A 253 -4.84 -6.35 14.88
CA TRP A 253 -4.36 -6.45 13.52
C TRP A 253 -4.07 -7.89 13.12
N ALA A 254 -4.70 -8.37 12.07
CA ALA A 254 -4.55 -9.71 11.53
C ALA A 254 -4.71 -9.70 10.00
N GLY A 255 -4.58 -10.85 9.37
CA GLY A 255 -4.78 -11.00 7.93
C GLY A 255 -5.13 -12.42 7.52
N MET A 256 -5.63 -12.53 6.30
CA MET A 256 -5.95 -13.77 5.63
C MET A 256 -5.33 -13.79 4.22
N LEU A 257 -4.82 -14.93 3.80
CA LEU A 257 -4.40 -15.22 2.43
C LEU A 257 -5.19 -16.40 1.88
N TYR A 258 -5.72 -16.27 0.68
CA TYR A 258 -6.37 -17.33 -0.09
C TYR A 258 -5.54 -17.64 -1.34
N ASP A 259 -5.12 -18.90 -1.51
CA ASP A 259 -4.30 -19.35 -2.66
C ASP A 259 -5.15 -19.94 -3.80
N GLY A 260 -6.47 -19.76 -3.72
CA GLY A 260 -7.43 -20.33 -4.66
C GLY A 260 -7.97 -21.69 -4.25
N ASN A 261 -7.39 -22.34 -3.24
CA ASN A 261 -7.80 -23.63 -2.72
C ASN A 261 -8.00 -23.61 -1.19
N LYS A 262 -7.06 -22.99 -0.47
CA LYS A 262 -7.00 -23.00 1.00
C LYS A 262 -6.85 -21.59 1.55
N PHE A 263 -7.44 -21.35 2.73
CA PHE A 263 -7.31 -20.14 3.51
C PHE A 263 -6.23 -20.28 4.58
N TYR A 264 -5.40 -19.25 4.71
CA TYR A 264 -4.34 -19.15 5.69
C TYR A 264 -4.56 -17.88 6.51
N TYR A 265 -4.54 -18.01 7.83
CA TYR A 265 -4.76 -16.91 8.76
C TYR A 265 -3.50 -16.63 9.54
N SER A 266 -3.19 -15.36 9.72
CA SER A 266 -2.10 -14.95 10.59
C SER A 266 -2.51 -15.04 12.06
N LYS A 267 -1.50 -14.90 12.93
CA LYS A 267 -1.71 -14.47 14.32
C LYS A 267 -2.39 -13.09 14.32
N GLU A 268 -3.08 -12.79 15.41
CA GLU A 268 -3.60 -11.47 15.72
C GLU A 268 -2.64 -10.73 16.63
N TYR A 269 -2.30 -9.49 16.29
CA TYR A 269 -1.46 -8.62 17.09
C TYR A 269 -2.30 -7.53 17.72
N HIS A 270 -2.32 -7.47 19.06
CA HIS A 270 -2.86 -6.33 19.79
C HIS A 270 -1.82 -5.22 19.82
N ILE A 271 -2.15 -4.05 19.25
CA ILE A 271 -1.29 -2.89 19.16
C ILE A 271 -1.90 -1.80 20.05
N ASP A 272 -1.34 -1.60 21.23
CA ASP A 272 -1.86 -0.70 22.27
C ASP A 272 -1.23 0.70 22.28
N ASN A 273 -0.24 0.94 21.43
CA ASN A 273 0.44 2.23 21.29
C ASN A 273 0.86 2.49 19.84
N ILE A 274 -0.10 2.90 19.01
CA ILE A 274 0.18 3.27 17.62
C ILE A 274 0.85 4.64 17.58
N ILE A 275 2.10 4.68 17.11
CA ILE A 275 2.85 5.92 16.87
C ILE A 275 2.39 6.58 15.57
N ASP A 276 2.27 5.78 14.49
CA ASP A 276 1.73 6.24 13.22
C ASP A 276 1.12 5.07 12.45
N ARG A 277 -0.15 5.22 12.04
CA ARG A 277 -0.87 4.18 11.31
C ARG A 277 -0.71 4.25 9.79
N VAL A 278 -0.22 5.40 9.26
CA VAL A 278 -0.02 5.57 7.83
C VAL A 278 1.09 4.65 7.34
N GLY A 279 0.87 4.01 6.19
CA GLY A 279 1.80 3.02 5.65
C GLY A 279 1.68 1.60 6.23
N GLY A 280 0.76 1.37 7.20
CA GLY A 280 0.53 0.01 7.75
C GLY A 280 0.02 -0.98 6.69
N GLY A 281 -0.99 -0.58 5.88
CA GLY A 281 -1.47 -1.37 4.74
C GLY A 281 -0.40 -1.60 3.68
N ASP A 282 0.36 -0.55 3.35
CA ASP A 282 1.45 -0.64 2.37
C ASP A 282 2.57 -1.59 2.84
N SER A 283 2.86 -1.57 4.15
CA SER A 283 3.82 -2.51 4.76
C SER A 283 3.31 -3.97 4.71
N PHE A 284 2.00 -4.18 4.89
CA PHE A 284 1.38 -5.49 4.67
C PHE A 284 1.54 -5.94 3.21
N GLY A 285 1.19 -5.05 2.25
CA GLY A 285 1.34 -5.33 0.82
C GLY A 285 2.77 -5.68 0.44
N ALA A 286 3.74 -4.92 0.94
CA ALA A 286 5.17 -5.20 0.73
C ALA A 286 5.60 -6.55 1.32
N GLY A 287 5.14 -6.87 2.54
CA GLY A 287 5.43 -8.16 3.18
C GLY A 287 4.84 -9.35 2.41
N LEU A 288 3.62 -9.19 1.87
CA LEU A 288 2.96 -10.18 1.03
C LEU A 288 3.75 -10.40 -0.28
N ILE A 289 4.11 -9.31 -0.97
CA ILE A 289 4.91 -9.37 -2.21
C ILE A 289 6.25 -10.05 -1.92
N TYR A 290 6.95 -9.68 -0.85
CA TYR A 290 8.19 -10.31 -0.44
C TYR A 290 8.04 -11.82 -0.24
N GLY A 291 7.02 -12.25 0.50
CA GLY A 291 6.79 -13.67 0.78
C GLY A 291 6.50 -14.48 -0.49
N LEU A 292 5.57 -14.02 -1.33
CA LEU A 292 5.18 -14.70 -2.56
C LEU A 292 6.33 -14.73 -3.57
N LYS A 293 7.03 -13.59 -3.78
CA LYS A 293 8.17 -13.51 -4.70
C LYS A 293 9.32 -14.43 -4.30
N ASN A 294 9.60 -14.53 -3.01
CA ASN A 294 10.65 -15.39 -2.46
C ASN A 294 10.18 -16.82 -2.19
N LYS A 295 8.96 -17.17 -2.63
CA LYS A 295 8.39 -18.53 -2.55
C LYS A 295 8.32 -19.09 -1.12
N LEU A 296 8.07 -18.22 -0.14
CA LEU A 296 7.65 -18.67 1.17
C LEU A 296 6.30 -19.38 1.01
N ASP A 297 6.03 -20.39 1.83
CA ASP A 297 4.68 -20.96 1.83
C ASP A 297 3.64 -19.91 2.29
N CYS A 298 2.37 -20.17 1.97
CA CYS A 298 1.30 -19.19 2.20
C CYS A 298 1.11 -18.84 3.67
N GLN A 299 1.34 -19.79 4.60
CA GLN A 299 1.24 -19.51 6.03
C GLN A 299 2.35 -18.56 6.50
N HIS A 300 3.60 -18.84 6.12
CA HIS A 300 4.72 -17.94 6.45
C HIS A 300 4.59 -16.60 5.75
N THR A 301 4.06 -16.56 4.53
CA THR A 301 3.83 -15.32 3.78
C THR A 301 2.85 -14.40 4.52
N ILE A 302 1.69 -14.92 4.94
CA ILE A 302 0.70 -14.08 5.64
C ILE A 302 1.18 -13.66 7.03
N GLU A 303 1.88 -14.53 7.76
CA GLU A 303 2.49 -14.18 9.05
C GLU A 303 3.53 -13.07 8.90
N PHE A 304 4.39 -13.15 7.87
CA PHE A 304 5.39 -12.11 7.58
C PHE A 304 4.73 -10.78 7.25
N ALA A 305 3.72 -10.77 6.38
CA ALA A 305 3.01 -9.58 5.96
C ALA A 305 2.34 -8.85 7.14
N VAL A 306 1.66 -9.60 8.00
CA VAL A 306 0.98 -9.04 9.18
C VAL A 306 1.97 -8.58 10.24
N ALA A 307 3.05 -9.32 10.50
CA ALA A 307 4.09 -8.92 11.44
C ALA A 307 4.82 -7.63 10.98
N ALA A 308 5.15 -7.52 9.70
CA ALA A 308 5.74 -6.33 9.11
C ALA A 308 4.84 -5.10 9.30
N SER A 309 3.56 -5.26 9.04
CA SER A 309 2.55 -4.22 9.23
C SER A 309 2.36 -3.84 10.70
N ALA A 310 2.29 -4.83 11.59
CA ALA A 310 2.17 -4.58 13.02
C ALA A 310 3.36 -3.74 13.56
N LEU A 311 4.58 -4.10 13.18
CA LEU A 311 5.78 -3.34 13.55
C LEU A 311 5.79 -1.93 12.97
N LYS A 312 5.27 -1.73 11.74
CA LYS A 312 5.18 -0.40 11.11
C LYS A 312 4.40 0.59 11.98
N HIS A 313 3.40 0.16 12.71
CA HIS A 313 2.62 1.03 13.60
C HIS A 313 3.45 1.68 14.73
N SER A 314 4.65 1.15 15.00
CA SER A 314 5.61 1.73 15.96
C SER A 314 6.58 2.75 15.33
N ILE A 315 6.52 2.98 14.02
CA ILE A 315 7.42 3.86 13.28
C ILE A 315 6.68 5.12 12.83
N GLU A 316 7.23 6.29 13.14
CA GLU A 316 6.69 7.57 12.69
C GLU A 316 6.94 7.80 11.19
N GLY A 317 6.01 8.46 10.53
CA GLY A 317 6.06 8.72 9.10
C GLY A 317 5.49 7.56 8.28
N ASP A 318 5.48 7.68 6.96
CA ASP A 318 4.89 6.70 6.04
C ASP A 318 5.80 5.50 5.83
N PHE A 319 7.10 5.74 5.68
CA PHE A 319 8.06 4.73 5.29
C PHE A 319 8.32 3.72 6.42
N ASN A 320 8.20 2.46 6.09
CA ASN A 320 8.60 1.38 6.96
C ASN A 320 10.14 1.30 7.05
N ARG A 321 10.66 1.30 8.30
CA ARG A 321 12.10 1.20 8.59
C ARG A 321 12.48 -0.14 9.24
N ILE A 322 11.56 -1.09 9.23
CA ILE A 322 11.72 -2.40 9.89
C ILE A 322 12.55 -3.35 9.03
N LYS A 323 13.47 -4.07 9.65
CA LYS A 323 14.30 -5.09 9.00
C LYS A 323 13.64 -6.47 9.06
N ILE A 324 13.98 -7.35 8.10
CA ILE A 324 13.50 -8.75 8.08
C ILE A 324 13.76 -9.47 9.40
N THR A 325 14.89 -9.21 10.05
CA THR A 325 15.24 -9.85 11.34
C THR A 325 14.26 -9.49 12.44
N GLU A 326 13.75 -8.26 12.49
CA GLU A 326 12.75 -7.82 13.45
C GLU A 326 11.39 -8.46 13.16
N ILE A 327 11.00 -8.52 11.88
CA ILE A 327 9.76 -9.18 11.45
C ILE A 327 9.79 -10.67 11.84
N LYS A 328 10.87 -11.38 11.53
CA LYS A 328 11.02 -12.80 11.90
C LYS A 328 10.99 -13.03 13.40
N LYS A 329 11.60 -12.15 14.19
CA LYS A 329 11.54 -12.24 15.66
C LYS A 329 10.10 -12.16 16.17
N LEU A 330 9.34 -11.17 15.68
CA LEU A 330 7.93 -11.03 16.06
C LEU A 330 7.09 -12.25 15.63
N MET A 331 7.29 -12.74 14.39
CA MET A 331 6.62 -13.95 13.89
C MET A 331 6.83 -15.15 14.79
N TYR A 332 8.04 -15.36 15.30
CA TYR A 332 8.39 -16.50 16.15
C TYR A 332 8.17 -16.27 17.65
N GLY A 333 7.51 -15.18 18.03
CA GLY A 333 6.98 -14.97 19.38
C GLY A 333 7.83 -14.10 20.30
N ASP A 334 8.93 -13.49 19.81
CA ASP A 334 9.68 -12.50 20.60
C ASP A 334 9.03 -11.12 20.46
N SER A 335 8.00 -10.88 21.27
CA SER A 335 7.31 -9.58 21.41
C SER A 335 7.80 -8.80 22.63
N SER A 336 8.91 -9.20 23.24
CA SER A 336 9.34 -8.68 24.57
C SER A 336 9.82 -7.23 24.54
N GLY A 337 10.13 -6.67 23.37
CA GLY A 337 10.67 -5.30 23.26
C GLY A 337 12.00 -5.07 23.97
N ARG A 338 12.71 -6.15 24.37
CA ARG A 338 14.00 -6.04 25.06
C ARG A 338 15.08 -5.44 24.18
N VAL A 339 15.99 -4.68 24.83
CA VAL A 339 17.15 -4.08 24.14
C VAL A 339 17.96 -5.19 23.45
N GLN A 340 18.13 -5.02 22.14
CA GLN A 340 18.99 -5.88 21.32
C GLN A 340 20.43 -5.35 21.45
N ARG A 341 21.36 -6.18 21.88
CA ARG A 341 22.80 -5.89 22.01
C ARG A 341 23.60 -6.70 21.01
#